data_345bb44557aab1c2e3075b70ec744b09
#
_entry.id   345bb44557aab1c2e3075b70ec744b09
#
_cell.length_a   1.000
_cell.length_b   1.000
_cell.length_c   1.000
_cell.angle_alpha   90.00
_cell.angle_beta   90.00
_cell.angle_gamma   90.00
#
_symmetry.space_group_name_H-M   'P 1'
#
loop_
_entity.id
_entity.type
_entity.pdbx_description
1 polymer ?
#
loop_
_entity_poly.entity_id
_entity_poly.type
_entity_poly.pdbx_seq_one_letter_code
_entity_poly.pdbx_strand_id
1 'polypeptide(L)'
;MSTVPENDTTANGTGRPARRTAGQAVDAARAEGRAALVAYLPVGFPDVATSVEAARAAVDGGADIIELGLPYSDPTMDGPTIQQAVDVARARGTRPTDVLRAVEAVAATGAATLVMTYWPPVDRYGVARFAADLADAGGAGLITPDLIPDEAAEWVAAADERDLDKVFLVAPSSTEKRLAMTSAASRGFVYAASLMGVTGARASVGAGARGLVERTRAAGAERVCVGLGVSTPEQAGEVAAYADGVIVGSAFVARMLEADDPAAGVRAVGELAARLSAGIRDR
;
A
#
# COMPACT_ATOMS: atom_id res chain seq x y z
N MET A 1 6.93 45.98 1.11
CA MET A 1 7.42 45.11 0.05
C MET A 1 7.56 43.72 0.65
N SER A 2 6.56 42.88 0.42
CA SER A 2 6.45 41.53 0.99
C SER A 2 6.78 40.55 -0.12
N THR A 3 7.88 39.82 0.01
CA THR A 3 8.31 38.78 -0.94
C THR A 3 7.60 37.48 -0.56
N VAL A 4 6.73 37.01 -1.44
CA VAL A 4 6.14 35.67 -1.41
C VAL A 4 7.23 34.67 -1.84
N PRO A 5 7.44 33.54 -1.12
CA PRO A 5 8.34 32.50 -1.60
C PRO A 5 7.70 31.76 -2.78
N GLU A 6 8.40 31.76 -3.92
CA GLU A 6 8.08 30.93 -5.07
C GLU A 6 8.25 29.45 -4.70
N ASN A 7 7.17 28.71 -4.88
CA ASN A 7 7.15 27.25 -4.80
C ASN A 7 7.78 26.71 -6.09
N ASP A 8 9.07 26.37 -6.03
CA ASP A 8 9.81 25.77 -7.15
C ASP A 8 9.44 24.27 -7.28
N THR A 9 8.37 24.01 -8.03
CA THR A 9 8.05 22.66 -8.51
C THR A 9 8.89 22.40 -9.75
N THR A 10 10.11 21.90 -9.58
CA THR A 10 10.95 21.43 -10.68
C THR A 10 10.30 20.21 -11.34
N ALA A 11 9.56 20.46 -12.42
CA ALA A 11 9.13 19.42 -13.35
C ALA A 11 10.39 18.83 -14.02
N ASN A 12 10.59 17.52 -13.85
CA ASN A 12 11.55 16.78 -14.66
C ASN A 12 11.16 16.93 -16.15
N GLY A 13 12.12 17.16 -17.05
CA GLY A 13 11.94 17.56 -18.45
C GLY A 13 11.10 16.68 -19.38
N THR A 14 10.24 15.79 -18.85
CA THR A 14 9.30 14.91 -19.56
C THR A 14 7.83 15.30 -19.37
N GLY A 15 7.51 16.37 -18.62
CA GLY A 15 6.13 16.78 -18.34
C GLY A 15 5.36 15.84 -17.38
N ARG A 16 6.02 14.84 -16.82
CA ARG A 16 5.44 13.97 -15.79
C ARG A 16 5.51 14.63 -14.41
N PRO A 17 4.47 14.48 -13.56
CA PRO A 17 4.56 14.92 -12.18
C PRO A 17 5.73 14.21 -11.48
N ALA A 18 6.41 14.92 -10.57
CA ALA A 18 7.47 14.33 -9.77
C ALA A 18 6.90 13.13 -8.98
N ARG A 19 7.66 12.01 -8.95
CA ARG A 19 7.27 10.81 -8.20
C ARG A 19 7.04 11.15 -6.72
N ARG A 20 5.85 10.84 -6.22
CA ARG A 20 5.52 10.96 -4.80
C ARG A 20 5.88 9.66 -4.09
N THR A 21 6.68 9.71 -3.01
CA THR A 21 6.99 8.55 -2.18
C THR A 21 5.86 8.26 -1.19
N ALA A 22 5.77 7.02 -0.70
CA ALA A 22 4.80 6.67 0.33
C ALA A 22 5.08 7.40 1.65
N GLY A 23 6.36 7.61 1.98
CA GLY A 23 6.74 8.42 3.15
C GLY A 23 6.21 9.86 3.06
N GLN A 24 6.35 10.51 1.90
CA GLN A 24 5.79 11.85 1.66
C GLN A 24 4.26 11.89 1.77
N ALA A 25 3.58 10.83 1.31
CA ALA A 25 2.13 10.74 1.42
C ALA A 25 1.67 10.61 2.89
N VAL A 26 2.35 9.78 3.68
CA VAL A 26 2.09 9.64 5.12
C VAL A 26 2.37 10.97 5.85
N ASP A 27 3.48 11.64 5.55
CA ASP A 27 3.84 12.91 6.21
C ASP A 27 2.86 14.04 5.86
N ALA A 28 2.37 14.08 4.62
CA ALA A 28 1.34 15.04 4.21
C ALA A 28 0.02 14.81 4.98
N ALA A 29 -0.42 13.56 5.11
CA ALA A 29 -1.60 13.23 5.91
C ALA A 29 -1.40 13.60 7.39
N ARG A 30 -0.23 13.32 7.94
CA ARG A 30 0.14 13.68 9.32
C ARG A 30 0.14 15.20 9.53
N ALA A 31 0.61 15.99 8.55
CA ALA A 31 0.56 17.44 8.60
C ALA A 31 -0.87 17.99 8.61
N GLU A 32 -1.83 17.26 8.05
CA GLU A 32 -3.27 17.54 8.13
C GLU A 32 -3.91 17.03 9.45
N GLY A 33 -3.13 16.48 10.38
CA GLY A 33 -3.61 15.93 11.66
C GLY A 33 -4.33 14.59 11.54
N ARG A 34 -4.13 13.80 10.47
CA ARG A 34 -4.79 12.52 10.23
C ARG A 34 -3.80 11.41 9.86
N ALA A 35 -4.25 10.16 9.89
CA ALA A 35 -3.54 9.05 9.28
C ALA A 35 -3.76 9.02 7.76
N ALA A 36 -2.83 8.39 7.02
CA ALA A 36 -2.99 8.15 5.60
C ALA A 36 -3.96 6.97 5.35
N LEU A 37 -4.79 7.05 4.31
CA LEU A 37 -5.55 5.92 3.80
C LEU A 37 -4.75 5.22 2.70
N VAL A 38 -4.48 3.93 2.89
CA VAL A 38 -3.78 3.08 1.94
C VAL A 38 -4.76 2.07 1.38
N ALA A 39 -4.97 2.06 0.06
CA ALA A 39 -5.92 1.18 -0.61
C ALA A 39 -5.19 0.12 -1.44
N TYR A 40 -5.45 -1.17 -1.14
CA TYR A 40 -4.93 -2.29 -1.91
C TYR A 40 -5.95 -2.78 -2.94
N LEU A 41 -5.50 -2.99 -4.18
CA LEU A 41 -6.28 -3.58 -5.27
C LEU A 41 -5.39 -4.48 -6.14
N PRO A 42 -5.80 -5.74 -6.44
CA PRO A 42 -5.05 -6.60 -7.35
C PRO A 42 -5.20 -6.13 -8.79
N VAL A 43 -4.10 -6.01 -9.52
CA VAL A 43 -4.13 -5.68 -10.95
C VAL A 43 -4.62 -6.88 -11.75
N GLY A 44 -5.52 -6.62 -12.71
CA GLY A 44 -6.08 -7.64 -13.60
C GLY A 44 -7.41 -8.22 -13.11
N PHE A 45 -7.99 -7.72 -12.03
CA PHE A 45 -9.32 -8.12 -11.59
C PHE A 45 -10.34 -6.97 -11.71
N PRO A 46 -11.49 -7.18 -12.39
CA PRO A 46 -11.79 -8.33 -13.27
C PRO A 46 -10.94 -8.34 -14.54
N ASP A 47 -10.33 -7.23 -14.90
CA ASP A 47 -9.33 -7.04 -15.97
C ASP A 47 -8.40 -5.86 -15.62
N VAL A 48 -7.32 -5.66 -16.40
CA VAL A 48 -6.31 -4.62 -16.11
C VAL A 48 -6.91 -3.21 -16.18
N ALA A 49 -7.71 -2.91 -17.18
CA ALA A 49 -8.28 -1.56 -17.35
C ALA A 49 -9.21 -1.21 -16.18
N THR A 50 -10.11 -2.12 -15.83
CA THR A 50 -11.05 -1.94 -14.71
C THR A 50 -10.32 -1.83 -13.37
N SER A 51 -9.23 -2.60 -13.15
CA SER A 51 -8.45 -2.49 -11.91
C SER A 51 -7.76 -1.13 -11.78
N VAL A 52 -7.31 -0.52 -12.89
CA VAL A 52 -6.77 0.85 -12.90
C VAL A 52 -7.86 1.88 -12.60
N GLU A 53 -9.05 1.74 -13.18
CA GLU A 53 -10.18 2.62 -12.89
C GLU A 53 -10.60 2.54 -11.42
N ALA A 54 -10.62 1.34 -10.83
CA ALA A 54 -10.92 1.15 -9.42
C ALA A 54 -9.86 1.82 -8.51
N ALA A 55 -8.58 1.70 -8.85
CA ALA A 55 -7.50 2.37 -8.12
C ALA A 55 -7.62 3.89 -8.21
N ARG A 56 -7.95 4.45 -9.37
CA ARG A 56 -8.22 5.89 -9.55
C ARG A 56 -9.43 6.35 -8.74
N ALA A 57 -10.52 5.57 -8.77
CA ALA A 57 -11.69 5.86 -7.95
C ALA A 57 -11.38 5.86 -6.44
N ALA A 58 -10.48 4.98 -5.98
CA ALA A 58 -10.01 5.02 -4.59
C ALA A 58 -9.24 6.32 -4.30
N VAL A 59 -8.39 6.80 -5.22
CA VAL A 59 -7.70 8.10 -5.08
C VAL A 59 -8.70 9.25 -5.01
N ASP A 60 -9.65 9.30 -5.94
CA ASP A 60 -10.71 10.32 -5.97
C ASP A 60 -11.56 10.30 -4.69
N GLY A 61 -11.72 9.12 -4.08
CA GLY A 61 -12.37 8.92 -2.78
C GLY A 61 -11.50 9.29 -1.57
N GLY A 62 -10.24 9.70 -1.78
CA GLY A 62 -9.36 10.20 -0.72
C GLY A 62 -8.33 9.20 -0.20
N ALA A 63 -8.00 8.15 -0.96
CA ALA A 63 -6.82 7.34 -0.68
C ALA A 63 -5.53 8.12 -0.98
N ASP A 64 -4.60 8.13 -0.03
CA ASP A 64 -3.32 8.83 -0.15
C ASP A 64 -2.26 7.98 -0.86
N ILE A 65 -2.37 6.67 -0.69
CA ILE A 65 -1.45 5.65 -1.21
C ILE A 65 -2.26 4.53 -1.84
N ILE A 66 -1.82 4.07 -3.00
CA ILE A 66 -2.37 2.88 -3.66
C ILE A 66 -1.34 1.76 -3.63
N GLU A 67 -1.74 0.58 -3.21
CA GLU A 67 -1.00 -0.67 -3.31
C GLU A 67 -1.56 -1.51 -4.46
N LEU A 68 -0.81 -1.65 -5.53
CA LEU A 68 -1.18 -2.48 -6.67
C LEU A 68 -0.63 -3.89 -6.51
N GLY A 69 -1.52 -4.86 -6.34
CA GLY A 69 -1.18 -6.27 -6.19
C GLY A 69 -0.72 -6.88 -7.51
N LEU A 70 0.51 -7.39 -7.57
CA LEU A 70 0.96 -8.27 -8.66
C LEU A 70 0.51 -9.70 -8.35
N PRO A 71 -0.35 -10.31 -9.19
CA PRO A 71 -0.89 -11.64 -8.94
C PRO A 71 0.19 -12.72 -8.81
N TYR A 72 0.09 -13.56 -7.78
CA TYR A 72 1.00 -14.66 -7.51
C TYR A 72 0.24 -15.98 -7.24
N SER A 73 0.86 -17.13 -7.56
CA SER A 73 0.21 -18.44 -7.50
C SER A 73 0.07 -19.02 -6.10
N ASP A 74 1.01 -18.68 -5.22
CA ASP A 74 1.19 -19.34 -3.93
C ASP A 74 1.20 -18.31 -2.78
N PRO A 75 0.09 -17.53 -2.61
CA PRO A 75 0.02 -16.49 -1.60
C PRO A 75 -0.08 -17.12 -0.20
N THR A 76 0.80 -16.68 0.72
CA THR A 76 0.83 -17.19 2.09
C THR A 76 0.04 -16.31 3.07
N MET A 77 -0.26 -15.06 2.67
CA MET A 77 -0.91 -14.06 3.55
C MET A 77 -2.26 -13.56 3.03
N ASP A 78 -2.62 -13.87 1.80
CA ASP A 78 -3.87 -13.38 1.22
C ASP A 78 -5.07 -14.16 1.77
N GLY A 79 -6.08 -13.43 2.22
CA GLY A 79 -7.37 -14.02 2.59
C GLY A 79 -8.18 -14.48 1.36
N PRO A 80 -9.25 -15.27 1.55
CA PRO A 80 -10.01 -15.87 0.46
C PRO A 80 -10.57 -14.85 -0.54
N THR A 81 -10.98 -13.68 -0.09
CA THR A 81 -11.48 -12.58 -0.95
C THR A 81 -10.41 -12.10 -1.93
N ILE A 82 -9.17 -11.91 -1.43
CA ILE A 82 -8.05 -11.47 -2.28
C ILE A 82 -7.64 -12.61 -3.22
N GLN A 83 -7.54 -13.85 -2.70
CA GLN A 83 -7.21 -15.02 -3.51
C GLN A 83 -8.16 -15.20 -4.68
N GLN A 84 -9.48 -15.08 -4.47
CA GLN A 84 -10.48 -15.19 -5.54
C GLN A 84 -10.24 -14.17 -6.67
N ALA A 85 -9.95 -12.92 -6.35
CA ALA A 85 -9.66 -11.89 -7.35
C ALA A 85 -8.32 -12.14 -8.06
N VAL A 86 -7.29 -12.55 -7.31
CA VAL A 86 -5.96 -12.88 -7.84
C VAL A 86 -6.04 -14.07 -8.80
N ASP A 87 -6.83 -15.10 -8.49
CA ASP A 87 -7.01 -16.26 -9.37
C ASP A 87 -7.66 -15.88 -10.71
N VAL A 88 -8.65 -14.98 -10.70
CA VAL A 88 -9.24 -14.43 -11.93
C VAL A 88 -8.18 -13.68 -12.74
N ALA A 89 -7.42 -12.79 -12.10
CA ALA A 89 -6.37 -12.01 -12.77
C ALA A 89 -5.30 -12.92 -13.39
N ARG A 90 -4.88 -13.97 -12.69
CA ARG A 90 -3.93 -14.98 -13.17
C ARG A 90 -4.49 -15.78 -14.35
N ALA A 91 -5.73 -16.24 -14.25
CA ALA A 91 -6.38 -16.98 -15.32
C ALA A 91 -6.49 -16.16 -16.62
N ARG A 92 -6.57 -14.83 -16.50
CA ARG A 92 -6.55 -13.87 -17.63
C ARG A 92 -5.13 -13.54 -18.13
N GLY A 93 -4.09 -14.07 -17.48
CA GLY A 93 -2.71 -13.94 -17.93
C GLY A 93 -2.06 -12.60 -17.54
N THR A 94 -2.50 -11.93 -16.49
CA THR A 94 -1.88 -10.70 -15.97
C THR A 94 -0.41 -10.92 -15.66
N ARG A 95 0.46 -10.03 -16.15
CA ARG A 95 1.92 -10.12 -16.06
C ARG A 95 2.52 -8.94 -15.30
N PRO A 96 3.76 -9.01 -14.84
CA PRO A 96 4.46 -7.89 -14.21
C PRO A 96 4.44 -6.61 -15.07
N THR A 97 4.55 -6.73 -16.39
CA THR A 97 4.47 -5.58 -17.31
C THR A 97 3.11 -4.89 -17.33
N ASP A 98 2.03 -5.61 -17.06
CA ASP A 98 0.69 -5.02 -16.95
C ASP A 98 0.55 -4.26 -15.64
N VAL A 99 1.17 -4.77 -14.56
CA VAL A 99 1.22 -4.08 -13.27
C VAL A 99 2.03 -2.80 -13.37
N LEU A 100 3.18 -2.81 -14.06
CA LEU A 100 3.98 -1.59 -14.28
C LEU A 100 3.22 -0.53 -15.08
N ARG A 101 2.42 -0.91 -16.09
CA ARG A 101 1.53 0.01 -16.80
C ARG A 101 0.41 0.54 -15.88
N ALA A 102 -0.12 -0.30 -15.00
CA ALA A 102 -1.09 0.14 -14.01
C ALA A 102 -0.47 1.14 -13.02
N VAL A 103 0.77 0.90 -12.57
CA VAL A 103 1.54 1.86 -11.76
C VAL A 103 1.66 3.21 -12.46
N GLU A 104 2.07 3.22 -13.74
CA GLU A 104 2.18 4.46 -14.53
C GLU A 104 0.86 5.23 -14.58
N ALA A 105 -0.23 4.52 -14.84
CA ALA A 105 -1.56 5.11 -14.96
C ALA A 105 -2.09 5.67 -13.62
N VAL A 106 -1.78 5.02 -12.49
CA VAL A 106 -2.22 5.45 -11.15
C VAL A 106 -1.29 6.54 -10.61
N ALA A 107 0.03 6.41 -10.75
CA ALA A 107 0.99 7.43 -10.34
C ALA A 107 0.75 8.79 -11.03
N ALA A 108 0.23 8.80 -12.26
CA ALA A 108 -0.17 10.00 -12.98
C ALA A 108 -1.29 10.81 -12.27
N THR A 109 -2.02 10.24 -11.32
CA THR A 109 -2.98 10.96 -10.46
C THR A 109 -2.29 11.80 -9.38
N GLY A 110 -1.00 11.61 -9.13
CA GLY A 110 -0.25 12.22 -8.04
C GLY A 110 -0.29 11.42 -6.72
N ALA A 111 -1.02 10.29 -6.67
CA ALA A 111 -0.99 9.39 -5.51
C ALA A 111 0.33 8.62 -5.45
N ALA A 112 0.85 8.38 -4.25
CA ALA A 112 1.97 7.46 -4.05
C ALA A 112 1.50 6.05 -4.40
N THR A 113 2.18 5.40 -5.36
CA THR A 113 1.76 4.10 -5.90
C THR A 113 2.83 3.06 -5.62
N LEU A 114 2.53 2.09 -4.77
CA LEU A 114 3.37 0.96 -4.43
C LEU A 114 2.93 -0.28 -5.21
N VAL A 115 3.86 -1.18 -5.48
CA VAL A 115 3.53 -2.56 -5.86
C VAL A 115 3.60 -3.42 -4.61
N MET A 116 2.62 -4.31 -4.42
CA MET A 116 2.66 -5.36 -3.42
C MET A 116 2.73 -6.72 -4.10
N THR A 117 3.76 -7.48 -3.80
CA THR A 117 3.91 -8.86 -4.32
C THR A 117 4.84 -9.68 -3.46
N TYR A 118 4.73 -10.99 -3.62
CA TYR A 118 5.70 -11.95 -3.09
C TYR A 118 7.02 -11.87 -3.86
N TRP A 119 8.10 -12.35 -3.26
CA TRP A 119 9.45 -12.19 -3.82
C TRP A 119 9.68 -12.92 -5.16
N PRO A 120 9.20 -14.19 -5.38
CA PRO A 120 9.54 -14.94 -6.58
C PRO A 120 9.20 -14.28 -7.92
N PRO A 121 8.09 -13.52 -8.09
CA PRO A 121 7.85 -12.74 -9.30
C PRO A 121 8.90 -11.67 -9.60
N VAL A 122 9.41 -10.98 -8.57
CA VAL A 122 10.44 -9.94 -8.70
C VAL A 122 11.78 -10.55 -9.07
N ASP A 123 12.18 -11.61 -8.36
CA ASP A 123 13.40 -12.36 -8.63
C ASP A 123 13.44 -12.87 -10.07
N ARG A 124 12.35 -13.51 -10.56
CA ARG A 124 12.23 -13.97 -11.95
C ARG A 124 12.26 -12.85 -12.98
N TYR A 125 11.74 -11.69 -12.66
CA TYR A 125 11.78 -10.53 -13.56
C TYR A 125 13.19 -9.97 -13.68
N GLY A 126 14.00 -10.18 -12.65
CA GLY A 126 15.31 -9.60 -12.43
C GLY A 126 15.22 -8.31 -11.59
N VAL A 127 15.80 -8.37 -10.40
CA VAL A 127 15.62 -7.36 -9.33
C VAL A 127 15.99 -5.94 -9.79
N ALA A 128 17.17 -5.78 -10.37
CA ALA A 128 17.63 -4.48 -10.87
C ALA A 128 16.72 -3.92 -12.00
N ARG A 129 16.28 -4.82 -12.91
CA ARG A 129 15.36 -4.46 -13.98
C ARG A 129 13.98 -4.05 -13.43
N PHE A 130 13.45 -4.82 -12.46
CA PHE A 130 12.16 -4.50 -11.84
C PHE A 130 12.22 -3.13 -11.13
N ALA A 131 13.30 -2.86 -10.41
CA ALA A 131 13.50 -1.56 -9.74
C ALA A 131 13.55 -0.40 -10.76
N ALA A 132 14.27 -0.58 -11.88
CA ALA A 132 14.33 0.43 -12.93
C ALA A 132 12.96 0.67 -13.57
N ASP A 133 12.29 -0.40 -14.03
CA ASP A 133 10.98 -0.30 -14.70
C ASP A 133 9.90 0.26 -13.76
N LEU A 134 9.94 -0.07 -12.45
CA LEU A 134 9.05 0.48 -11.42
C LEU A 134 9.27 1.97 -11.21
N ALA A 135 10.54 2.41 -11.12
CA ALA A 135 10.88 3.81 -10.98
C ALA A 135 10.48 4.61 -12.22
N ASP A 136 10.74 4.08 -13.42
CA ASP A 136 10.38 4.70 -14.70
C ASP A 136 8.86 4.78 -14.90
N ALA A 137 8.09 3.84 -14.33
CA ALA A 137 6.63 3.92 -14.27
C ALA A 137 6.11 4.97 -13.27
N GLY A 138 6.97 5.59 -12.46
CA GLY A 138 6.58 6.54 -11.42
C GLY A 138 6.14 5.87 -10.11
N GLY A 139 6.40 4.58 -9.94
CA GLY A 139 6.08 3.85 -8.72
C GLY A 139 6.91 4.32 -7.53
N ALA A 140 6.29 4.39 -6.37
CA ALA A 140 6.93 4.81 -5.12
C ALA A 140 7.90 3.75 -4.57
N GLY A 141 7.56 2.47 -4.72
CA GLY A 141 8.36 1.38 -4.16
C GLY A 141 7.63 0.04 -4.13
N LEU A 142 8.14 -0.87 -3.31
CA LEU A 142 7.68 -2.25 -3.23
C LEU A 142 7.39 -2.66 -1.78
N ILE A 143 6.31 -3.43 -1.62
CA ILE A 143 5.93 -4.14 -0.39
C ILE A 143 6.13 -5.63 -0.64
N THR A 144 6.93 -6.28 0.19
CA THR A 144 7.21 -7.71 0.10
C THR A 144 6.85 -8.41 1.41
N PRO A 145 5.76 -9.19 1.44
CA PRO A 145 5.33 -9.84 2.69
C PRO A 145 6.20 -11.04 3.10
N ASP A 146 6.90 -11.65 2.16
CA ASP A 146 7.71 -12.86 2.34
C ASP A 146 9.23 -12.62 2.29
N LEU A 147 9.68 -11.39 2.01
CA LEU A 147 11.09 -11.03 2.02
C LEU A 147 11.46 -10.32 3.32
N ILE A 148 12.42 -10.87 4.04
CA ILE A 148 12.95 -10.25 5.27
C ILE A 148 14.22 -9.43 4.97
N PRO A 149 14.53 -8.39 5.76
CA PRO A 149 15.70 -7.54 5.52
C PRO A 149 17.03 -8.29 5.41
N ASP A 150 17.21 -9.38 6.17
CA ASP A 150 18.44 -10.21 6.13
C ASP A 150 18.69 -10.83 4.74
N GLU A 151 17.64 -11.07 3.97
CA GLU A 151 17.68 -11.72 2.65
C GLU A 151 17.49 -10.73 1.50
N ALA A 152 17.27 -9.45 1.82
CA ALA A 152 16.86 -8.42 0.87
C ALA A 152 18.02 -7.59 0.27
N ALA A 153 19.28 -8.01 0.42
CA ALA A 153 20.43 -7.17 0.06
C ALA A 153 20.39 -6.68 -1.40
N GLU A 154 20.03 -7.56 -2.34
CA GLU A 154 19.93 -7.21 -3.77
C GLU A 154 18.79 -6.19 -4.02
N TRP A 155 17.61 -6.42 -3.41
CA TRP A 155 16.50 -5.48 -3.49
C TRP A 155 16.84 -4.12 -2.86
N VAL A 156 17.44 -4.13 -1.68
CA VAL A 156 17.84 -2.89 -0.99
C VAL A 156 18.77 -2.05 -1.86
N ALA A 157 19.81 -2.68 -2.46
CA ALA A 157 20.75 -1.99 -3.33
C ALA A 157 20.04 -1.41 -4.57
N ALA A 158 19.22 -2.21 -5.27
CA ALA A 158 18.50 -1.76 -6.46
C ALA A 158 17.48 -0.66 -6.16
N ALA A 159 16.79 -0.74 -5.02
CA ALA A 159 15.84 0.27 -4.58
C ALA A 159 16.53 1.59 -4.21
N ASP A 160 17.68 1.53 -3.54
CA ASP A 160 18.44 2.72 -3.14
C ASP A 160 19.03 3.46 -4.35
N GLU A 161 19.48 2.76 -5.40
CA GLU A 161 19.91 3.38 -6.65
C GLU A 161 18.80 4.17 -7.37
N ARG A 162 17.55 3.85 -7.09
CA ARG A 162 16.36 4.43 -7.75
C ARG A 162 15.48 5.25 -6.83
N ASP A 163 15.90 5.48 -5.59
CA ASP A 163 15.11 6.17 -4.56
C ASP A 163 13.71 5.55 -4.33
N LEU A 164 13.59 4.23 -4.46
CA LEU A 164 12.35 3.51 -4.24
C LEU A 164 12.14 3.21 -2.76
N ASP A 165 10.91 3.33 -2.29
CA ASP A 165 10.52 2.90 -0.94
C ASP A 165 10.64 1.37 -0.81
N LYS A 166 11.09 0.94 0.37
CA LYS A 166 11.26 -0.46 0.76
C LYS A 166 10.38 -0.73 1.96
N VAL A 167 9.23 -1.33 1.74
CA VAL A 167 8.25 -1.56 2.79
C VAL A 167 8.31 -3.01 3.25
N PHE A 168 8.86 -3.21 4.44
CA PHE A 168 8.93 -4.52 5.08
C PHE A 168 7.87 -4.67 6.17
N LEU A 169 7.54 -5.93 6.48
CA LEU A 169 6.46 -6.28 7.40
C LEU A 169 6.98 -6.62 8.79
N VAL A 170 6.21 -6.23 9.79
CA VAL A 170 6.32 -6.71 11.17
C VAL A 170 4.99 -7.32 11.62
N ALA A 171 5.06 -8.28 12.54
CA ALA A 171 3.92 -9.00 13.09
C ALA A 171 3.94 -8.98 14.62
N PRO A 172 2.85 -9.30 15.32
CA PRO A 172 2.83 -9.37 16.77
C PRO A 172 3.89 -10.31 17.37
N SER A 173 4.26 -11.35 16.62
CA SER A 173 5.31 -12.30 16.99
C SER A 173 6.74 -11.80 16.74
N SER A 174 6.93 -10.63 16.11
CA SER A 174 8.24 -10.08 15.84
C SER A 174 8.98 -9.75 17.15
N THR A 175 10.22 -10.23 17.27
CA THR A 175 11.11 -9.90 18.41
C THR A 175 11.61 -8.46 18.31
N GLU A 176 12.07 -7.86 19.42
CA GLU A 176 12.62 -6.50 19.42
C GLU A 176 13.79 -6.35 18.44
N LYS A 177 14.66 -7.37 18.33
CA LYS A 177 15.75 -7.40 17.34
C LYS A 177 15.20 -7.34 15.91
N ARG A 178 14.13 -8.08 15.63
CA ARG A 178 13.47 -8.08 14.32
C ARG A 178 12.81 -6.73 14.01
N LEU A 179 12.13 -6.13 15.00
CA LEU A 179 11.54 -4.80 14.86
C LEU A 179 12.59 -3.75 14.53
N ALA A 180 13.71 -3.71 15.26
CA ALA A 180 14.81 -2.76 15.02
C ALA A 180 15.41 -2.92 13.62
N MET A 181 15.69 -4.15 13.21
CA MET A 181 16.26 -4.44 11.90
C MET A 181 15.29 -4.06 10.76
N THR A 182 14.02 -4.41 10.89
CA THR A 182 12.98 -4.07 9.91
C THR A 182 12.77 -2.57 9.82
N SER A 183 12.74 -1.87 10.96
CA SER A 183 12.62 -0.41 11.00
C SER A 183 13.79 0.28 10.29
N ALA A 184 15.03 -0.18 10.54
CA ALA A 184 16.22 0.38 9.91
C ALA A 184 16.31 0.13 8.40
N ALA A 185 15.80 -0.99 7.92
CA ALA A 185 15.82 -1.35 6.50
C ALA A 185 14.68 -0.73 5.70
N SER A 186 13.58 -0.35 6.36
CA SER A 186 12.40 0.21 5.70
C SER A 186 12.62 1.67 5.30
N ARG A 187 12.07 2.03 4.14
CA ARG A 187 11.87 3.41 3.67
C ARG A 187 10.43 3.53 3.19
N GLY A 188 9.80 4.68 3.39
CA GLY A 188 8.37 4.87 3.22
C GLY A 188 7.67 4.68 4.55
N PHE A 189 7.32 3.48 4.90
CA PHE A 189 6.76 3.09 6.20
C PHE A 189 7.09 1.63 6.56
N VAL A 190 6.90 1.26 7.82
CA VAL A 190 6.88 -0.14 8.26
C VAL A 190 5.44 -0.64 8.23
N TYR A 191 5.19 -1.76 7.57
CA TYR A 191 3.87 -2.39 7.49
C TYR A 191 3.64 -3.27 8.72
N ALA A 192 2.80 -2.83 9.64
CA ALA A 192 2.40 -3.63 10.80
C ALA A 192 1.21 -4.53 10.40
N ALA A 193 1.52 -5.79 10.06
CA ALA A 193 0.52 -6.79 9.74
C ALA A 193 -0.03 -7.37 11.05
N SER A 194 -1.25 -7.02 11.40
CA SER A 194 -1.95 -7.63 12.51
C SER A 194 -3.09 -8.48 11.96
N LEU A 195 -3.00 -9.78 12.18
CA LEU A 195 -4.09 -10.68 11.81
C LEU A 195 -5.27 -10.39 12.72
N MET A 196 -6.40 -10.01 12.15
CA MET A 196 -7.72 -10.14 12.79
C MET A 196 -7.98 -11.65 12.94
N GLY A 197 -7.34 -12.24 13.95
CA GLY A 197 -7.38 -13.67 14.18
C GLY A 197 -8.74 -14.16 14.57
N VAL A 198 -9.14 -15.25 13.94
CA VAL A 198 -10.02 -16.33 14.41
C VAL A 198 -10.81 -16.01 15.69
N THR A 199 -12.12 -15.76 15.48
CA THR A 199 -13.21 -15.99 16.46
C THR A 199 -13.05 -15.43 17.89
N GLY A 200 -13.76 -14.34 18.18
CA GLY A 200 -14.33 -14.14 19.52
C GLY A 200 -13.85 -12.96 20.35
N ALA A 201 -12.87 -12.16 19.96
CA ALA A 201 -12.39 -11.08 20.81
C ALA A 201 -12.10 -9.77 20.02
N ARG A 202 -13.16 -9.06 19.61
CA ARG A 202 -13.03 -7.73 18.98
C ARG A 202 -12.23 -6.70 19.84
N ALA A 203 -12.29 -6.83 21.16
CA ALA A 203 -11.56 -5.94 22.07
C ALA A 203 -10.06 -6.24 22.19
N SER A 204 -9.62 -7.50 21.98
CA SER A 204 -8.21 -7.88 22.12
C SER A 204 -7.37 -7.61 20.86
N VAL A 205 -8.00 -7.50 19.70
CA VAL A 205 -7.32 -7.31 18.41
C VAL A 205 -6.80 -5.89 18.25
N GLY A 206 -7.58 -4.89 18.62
CA GLY A 206 -7.14 -3.49 18.61
C GLY A 206 -5.97 -3.21 19.58
N ALA A 207 -5.99 -3.84 20.76
CA ALA A 207 -4.90 -3.72 21.75
C ALA A 207 -3.58 -4.34 21.25
N GLY A 208 -3.64 -5.50 20.58
CA GLY A 208 -2.46 -6.15 20.01
C GLY A 208 -1.80 -5.34 18.90
N ALA A 209 -2.60 -4.70 18.04
CA ALA A 209 -2.11 -3.86 16.97
C ALA A 209 -1.48 -2.56 17.50
N ARG A 210 -2.12 -1.92 18.46
CA ARG A 210 -1.57 -0.71 19.12
C ARG A 210 -0.21 -1.04 19.77
N GLY A 211 -0.12 -2.13 20.53
CA GLY A 211 1.14 -2.56 21.14
C GLY A 211 2.23 -2.86 20.11
N LEU A 212 1.88 -3.45 18.96
CA LEU A 212 2.83 -3.65 17.86
C LEU A 212 3.33 -2.32 17.30
N VAL A 213 2.45 -1.35 17.06
CA VAL A 213 2.83 -0.01 16.58
C VAL A 213 3.76 0.69 17.56
N GLU A 214 3.43 0.66 18.87
CA GLU A 214 4.25 1.26 19.92
C GLU A 214 5.65 0.65 19.98
N ARG A 215 5.75 -0.69 19.95
CA ARG A 215 7.04 -1.41 19.92
C ARG A 215 7.84 -1.11 18.66
N THR A 216 7.18 -1.04 17.50
CA THR A 216 7.83 -0.75 16.22
C THR A 216 8.37 0.68 16.18
N ARG A 217 7.64 1.65 16.72
CA ARG A 217 8.13 3.02 16.89
C ARG A 217 9.30 3.11 17.89
N ALA A 218 9.20 2.42 19.02
CA ALA A 218 10.30 2.33 19.99
C ALA A 218 11.56 1.69 19.40
N ALA A 219 11.40 0.83 18.40
CA ALA A 219 12.49 0.22 17.65
C ALA A 219 13.06 1.11 16.52
N GLY A 220 12.59 2.36 16.36
CA GLY A 220 13.13 3.37 15.45
C GLY A 220 12.35 3.58 14.16
N ALA A 221 11.16 2.99 13.99
CA ALA A 221 10.34 3.25 12.82
C ALA A 221 9.79 4.69 12.83
N GLU A 222 10.03 5.44 11.75
CA GLU A 222 9.52 6.81 11.58
C GLU A 222 8.02 6.85 11.30
N ARG A 223 7.54 5.86 10.53
CA ARG A 223 6.16 5.74 10.08
C ARG A 223 5.71 4.28 10.15
N VAL A 224 4.54 4.05 10.75
CA VAL A 224 3.97 2.70 10.89
C VAL A 224 2.54 2.71 10.37
N CYS A 225 2.29 1.97 9.28
CA CYS A 225 0.96 1.76 8.73
C CYS A 225 0.44 0.37 9.11
N VAL A 226 -0.85 0.27 9.40
CA VAL A 226 -1.45 -0.94 9.98
C VAL A 226 -2.46 -1.56 9.03
N GLY A 227 -2.29 -2.86 8.73
CA GLY A 227 -3.25 -3.69 8.01
C GLY A 227 -3.92 -4.68 8.96
N LEU A 228 -5.24 -4.51 9.16
CA LEU A 228 -6.03 -5.24 10.16
C LEU A 228 -7.35 -5.82 9.63
N GLY A 229 -7.59 -5.81 8.32
CA GLY A 229 -8.90 -6.16 7.79
C GLY A 229 -9.99 -5.12 8.12
N VAL A 230 -9.60 -3.85 8.20
CA VAL A 230 -10.52 -2.71 8.34
C VAL A 230 -11.51 -2.72 7.18
N SER A 231 -12.79 -2.51 7.49
CA SER A 231 -13.87 -2.53 6.51
C SER A 231 -14.92 -1.43 6.72
N THR A 232 -14.88 -0.74 7.86
CA THR A 232 -15.83 0.34 8.20
C THR A 232 -15.11 1.64 8.56
N PRO A 233 -15.77 2.80 8.42
CA PRO A 233 -15.23 4.11 8.82
C PRO A 233 -14.82 4.16 10.30
N GLU A 234 -15.61 3.55 11.17
CA GLU A 234 -15.35 3.52 12.61
C GLU A 234 -14.05 2.75 12.91
N GLN A 235 -13.86 1.58 12.30
CA GLN A 235 -12.62 0.82 12.42
C GLN A 235 -11.43 1.59 11.87
N ALA A 236 -11.61 2.30 10.76
CA ALA A 236 -10.55 3.14 10.20
C ALA A 236 -10.15 4.27 11.17
N GLY A 237 -11.11 4.93 11.80
CA GLY A 237 -10.89 5.94 12.84
C GLY A 237 -10.19 5.37 14.08
N GLU A 238 -10.59 4.18 14.55
CA GLU A 238 -9.93 3.50 15.67
C GLU A 238 -8.46 3.22 15.41
N VAL A 239 -8.11 2.73 14.21
CA VAL A 239 -6.72 2.47 13.81
C VAL A 239 -5.95 3.78 13.62
N ALA A 240 -6.56 4.77 13.00
CA ALA A 240 -5.97 6.09 12.77
C ALA A 240 -5.60 6.82 14.08
N ALA A 241 -6.21 6.45 15.20
CA ALA A 241 -5.89 7.03 16.51
C ALA A 241 -4.49 6.66 17.04
N TYR A 242 -3.82 5.63 16.47
CA TYR A 242 -2.50 5.18 16.93
C TYR A 242 -1.51 4.86 15.81
N ALA A 243 -1.97 4.71 14.56
CA ALA A 243 -1.13 4.43 13.40
C ALA A 243 -0.97 5.67 12.51
N ASP A 244 0.08 5.69 11.69
CA ASP A 244 0.33 6.75 10.72
C ASP A 244 -0.41 6.53 9.40
N GLY A 245 -0.85 5.29 9.15
CA GLY A 245 -1.67 4.93 8.01
C GLY A 245 -2.54 3.71 8.31
N VAL A 246 -3.70 3.67 7.64
CA VAL A 246 -4.68 2.60 7.70
C VAL A 246 -4.70 1.89 6.35
N ILE A 247 -4.31 0.62 6.33
CA ILE A 247 -4.24 -0.18 5.11
C ILE A 247 -5.50 -1.03 5.00
N VAL A 248 -6.18 -0.92 3.86
CA VAL A 248 -7.43 -1.59 3.57
C VAL A 248 -7.30 -2.34 2.24
N GLY A 249 -7.51 -3.65 2.27
CA GLY A 249 -7.42 -4.50 1.07
C GLY A 249 -8.73 -5.23 0.79
N SER A 250 -9.03 -6.27 1.56
CA SER A 250 -10.15 -7.17 1.31
C SER A 250 -11.51 -6.46 1.16
N ALA A 251 -11.71 -5.35 1.88
CA ALA A 251 -12.95 -4.58 1.78
C ALA A 251 -13.11 -3.91 0.40
N PHE A 252 -12.05 -3.40 -0.22
CA PHE A 252 -12.09 -2.87 -1.58
C PHE A 252 -12.30 -3.98 -2.61
N VAL A 253 -11.59 -5.09 -2.46
CA VAL A 253 -11.72 -6.25 -3.35
C VAL A 253 -13.13 -6.83 -3.29
N ALA A 254 -13.74 -6.91 -2.10
CA ALA A 254 -15.12 -7.35 -1.91
C ALA A 254 -16.12 -6.48 -2.70
N ARG A 255 -15.94 -5.14 -2.73
CA ARG A 255 -16.79 -4.24 -3.54
C ARG A 255 -16.75 -4.58 -5.03
N MET A 256 -15.58 -4.97 -5.53
CA MET A 256 -15.44 -5.38 -6.93
C MET A 256 -16.05 -6.76 -7.19
N LEU A 257 -15.93 -7.70 -6.25
CA LEU A 257 -16.47 -9.07 -6.36
C LEU A 257 -18.01 -9.13 -6.25
N GLU A 258 -18.59 -8.28 -5.41
CA GLU A 258 -20.02 -8.25 -5.09
C GLU A 258 -20.84 -7.41 -6.06
N ALA A 259 -20.19 -6.65 -6.95
CA ALA A 259 -20.86 -5.76 -7.88
C ALA A 259 -21.49 -6.52 -9.06
N ASP A 260 -22.66 -6.04 -9.51
CA ASP A 260 -23.39 -6.61 -10.65
C ASP A 260 -22.62 -6.45 -11.96
N ASP A 261 -21.83 -5.38 -12.09
CA ASP A 261 -21.01 -5.09 -13.26
C ASP A 261 -19.71 -4.36 -12.84
N PRO A 262 -18.68 -4.35 -13.70
CA PRO A 262 -17.39 -3.72 -13.39
C PRO A 262 -17.49 -2.23 -13.04
N ALA A 263 -18.35 -1.46 -13.70
CA ALA A 263 -18.52 -0.03 -13.46
C ALA A 263 -19.18 0.23 -12.09
N ALA A 264 -20.13 -0.62 -11.68
CA ALA A 264 -20.71 -0.58 -10.34
C ALA A 264 -19.64 -0.87 -9.26
N GLY A 265 -18.76 -1.84 -9.53
CA GLY A 265 -17.63 -2.15 -8.64
C GLY A 265 -16.69 -0.97 -8.47
N VAL A 266 -16.29 -0.32 -9.56
CA VAL A 266 -15.44 0.88 -9.54
C VAL A 266 -16.08 2.00 -8.70
N ARG A 267 -17.37 2.29 -8.89
CA ARG A 267 -18.09 3.28 -8.08
C ARG A 267 -18.10 2.91 -6.60
N ALA A 268 -18.39 1.65 -6.28
CA ALA A 268 -18.43 1.16 -4.91
C ALA A 268 -17.06 1.26 -4.20
N VAL A 269 -15.95 1.08 -4.94
CA VAL A 269 -14.58 1.32 -4.43
C VAL A 269 -14.41 2.80 -4.07
N GLY A 270 -14.75 3.73 -4.95
CA GLY A 270 -14.65 5.17 -4.69
C GLY A 270 -15.50 5.60 -3.48
N GLU A 271 -16.74 5.13 -3.39
CA GLU A 271 -17.63 5.40 -2.26
C GLU A 271 -17.10 4.83 -0.94
N LEU A 272 -16.51 3.63 -0.96
CA LEU A 272 -15.87 3.06 0.22
C LEU A 272 -14.66 3.89 0.64
N ALA A 273 -13.81 4.30 -0.29
CA ALA A 273 -12.65 5.14 -0.02
C ALA A 273 -13.07 6.47 0.65
N ALA A 274 -14.11 7.12 0.12
CA ALA A 274 -14.63 8.36 0.68
C ALA A 274 -15.13 8.19 2.13
N ARG A 275 -15.84 7.11 2.41
CA ARG A 275 -16.32 6.81 3.77
C ARG A 275 -15.18 6.49 4.74
N LEU A 276 -14.20 5.70 4.31
CA LEU A 276 -13.02 5.37 5.13
C LEU A 276 -12.19 6.62 5.42
N SER A 277 -11.98 7.46 4.39
CA SER A 277 -11.27 8.74 4.54
C SER A 277 -11.98 9.68 5.51
N ALA A 278 -13.32 9.75 5.47
CA ALA A 278 -14.10 10.52 6.45
C ALA A 278 -13.90 9.97 7.86
N GLY A 279 -14.03 8.64 8.07
CA GLY A 279 -13.84 8.03 9.39
C GLY A 279 -12.43 8.24 9.98
N ILE A 280 -11.40 8.35 9.12
CA ILE A 280 -10.04 8.70 9.55
C ILE A 280 -9.95 10.16 10.03
N ARG A 281 -10.73 11.08 9.45
CA ARG A 281 -10.72 12.53 9.80
C ARG A 281 -11.56 12.88 11.01
N ASP A 282 -12.66 12.15 11.25
CA ASP A 282 -13.65 12.43 12.29
C ASP A 282 -13.24 11.89 13.69
N ARG A 283 -11.97 11.63 13.95
CA ARG A 283 -11.43 11.06 15.20
C ARG A 283 -11.14 12.10 16.28
#